data_fb75f4eb16f92098ccf2387646e003fd
#
_entry.id   fb75f4eb16f92098ccf2387646e003fd
#
_cell.length_a   1.000
_cell.length_b   1.000
_cell.length_c   1.000
_cell.angle_alpha   90.00
_cell.angle_beta   90.00
_cell.angle_gamma   90.00
#
_symmetry.space_group_name_H-M   'P 1'
#
loop_
_entity.id
_entity.type
_entity.pdbx_description
1 polymer ?
#
loop_
_entity_poly.entity_id
_entity_poly.type
_entity_poly.pdbx_seq_one_letter_code
_entity_poly.pdbx_strand_id
1 'polypeptide(L)'
;MKYSLNKLSLFIFTCAAFSVTSLHAQTNDVTTPLHLLQPDYPTPYKAPQVDSVKAVLHRVYNFLEENTADKVVNATTNAEVTDFKKVKENIAFEPGAFRLTSYEWGVTYAGMLLASEATGENYYAEYTNKRLKLIADLAENHKVKDIKNSPIHSVLEPHALDDAGAICAAFIKAKKNGLKGNIDPIINNFITYISEKQFRLPDGTLARNRPQDNTLWLDDMFMSVPALAQMGDYSGDVQYFDDAVKQVKQFSERMFNKEKGLYMHGWAQAMDEHPQFHWARANGWAVMALVELLDVLPKDHPGYNLVLNQLQQHIKGLSKYQDGTGFWHQLIDRNDTFLETSATAIYAYSIAKAINRGYVDKMAYSPVALLAWNAVATKVNEKGQVEGTCVGTGMGFDPAFYYYRPVNLYAAHGYGPVLLAGAEIILMLKDNEFEINDSSLQLKVKN
;
A
#
# COMPACT_ATOMS: atom_id res chain seq x y z
N MET A 1 19.13 59.38 -72.25
CA MET A 1 18.89 58.05 -71.69
C MET A 1 19.12 58.13 -70.24
N LYS A 2 18.01 58.08 -69.39
CA LYS A 2 18.06 58.21 -67.98
C LYS A 2 17.94 56.84 -67.34
N TYR A 3 18.91 56.44 -66.52
CA TYR A 3 18.80 55.26 -65.67
C TYR A 3 18.37 55.65 -64.29
N SER A 4 17.24 55.03 -63.86
CA SER A 4 16.69 55.17 -62.56
C SER A 4 17.34 54.18 -61.57
N LEU A 5 17.89 54.67 -60.49
CA LEU A 5 18.43 53.86 -59.37
C LEU A 5 17.21 53.57 -58.35
N ASN A 6 16.89 52.33 -58.31
CA ASN A 6 15.98 51.83 -57.21
C ASN A 6 16.76 51.65 -55.91
N LYS A 7 16.37 52.37 -54.88
CA LYS A 7 16.87 52.23 -53.53
C LYS A 7 16.25 50.98 -52.86
N LEU A 8 17.08 49.99 -52.58
CA LEU A 8 16.74 48.83 -51.79
C LEU A 8 16.98 49.21 -50.31
N SER A 9 15.91 49.40 -49.54
CA SER A 9 15.99 49.64 -48.10
C SER A 9 16.12 48.30 -47.39
N LEU A 10 17.29 48.04 -46.82
CA LEU A 10 17.59 46.87 -45.99
C LEU A 10 17.10 47.13 -44.57
N PHE A 11 16.00 46.50 -44.19
CA PHE A 11 15.53 46.51 -42.79
C PHE A 11 16.33 45.46 -42.00
N ILE A 12 17.24 45.92 -41.17
CA ILE A 12 17.94 45.08 -40.19
C ILE A 12 17.05 44.94 -38.98
N PHE A 13 16.42 43.75 -38.82
CA PHE A 13 15.76 43.37 -37.59
C PHE A 13 16.80 42.93 -36.57
N THR A 14 17.15 43.78 -35.64
CA THR A 14 17.95 43.45 -34.47
C THR A 14 17.05 42.71 -33.49
N CYS A 15 17.09 41.38 -33.47
CA CYS A 15 16.55 40.59 -32.35
C CYS A 15 17.43 40.82 -31.13
N ALA A 16 16.99 41.71 -30.24
CA ALA A 16 17.53 41.79 -28.88
C ALA A 16 17.06 40.55 -28.12
N ALA A 17 17.92 39.56 -28.06
CA ALA A 17 17.74 38.43 -27.12
C ALA A 17 17.89 39.02 -25.70
N PHE A 18 16.78 39.26 -25.04
CA PHE A 18 16.76 39.46 -23.58
C PHE A 18 17.13 38.12 -22.94
N SER A 19 18.41 37.93 -22.66
CA SER A 19 18.86 36.93 -21.71
C SER A 19 18.33 37.37 -20.35
N VAL A 20 17.24 36.76 -19.93
CA VAL A 20 16.80 36.83 -18.52
C VAL A 20 17.84 36.02 -17.73
N THR A 21 18.95 36.65 -17.38
CA THR A 21 19.80 36.15 -16.31
C THR A 21 18.95 36.24 -15.04
N SER A 22 18.46 35.13 -14.56
CA SER A 22 17.94 34.99 -13.21
C SER A 22 19.09 35.41 -12.29
N LEU A 23 19.05 36.66 -11.83
CA LEU A 23 19.86 37.12 -10.70
C LEU A 23 19.38 36.27 -9.51
N HIS A 24 20.04 35.14 -9.28
CA HIS A 24 19.97 34.50 -7.97
C HIS A 24 20.61 35.49 -7.01
N ALA A 25 19.78 36.26 -6.30
CA ALA A 25 20.27 37.07 -5.19
C ALA A 25 21.00 36.10 -4.27
N GLN A 26 22.28 36.36 -4.04
CA GLN A 26 23.10 35.53 -3.16
C GLN A 26 22.48 35.61 -1.76
N THR A 27 21.74 34.54 -1.40
CA THR A 27 21.09 34.41 -0.09
C THR A 27 22.17 34.18 0.94
N ASN A 28 22.10 34.89 2.06
CA ASN A 28 22.99 34.70 3.20
C ASN A 28 22.16 34.46 4.47
N ASP A 29 22.69 33.71 5.39
CA ASP A 29 22.04 33.28 6.62
C ASP A 29 21.80 34.39 7.65
N VAL A 30 22.41 35.59 7.43
CA VAL A 30 22.26 36.73 8.36
C VAL A 30 20.97 37.50 8.08
N THR A 31 20.58 37.64 6.83
CA THR A 31 19.43 38.47 6.40
C THR A 31 18.29 37.71 5.76
N THR A 32 18.50 36.46 5.40
CA THR A 32 17.47 35.62 4.80
C THR A 32 16.74 34.81 5.87
N PRO A 33 15.40 34.86 5.93
CA PRO A 33 14.63 33.99 6.84
C PRO A 33 15.00 32.54 6.67
N LEU A 34 15.11 31.79 7.77
CA LEU A 34 15.61 30.38 7.75
C LEU A 34 14.84 29.47 6.78
N HIS A 35 13.53 29.63 6.70
CA HIS A 35 12.69 28.82 5.81
C HIS A 35 12.92 29.09 4.31
N LEU A 36 13.61 30.17 3.95
CA LEU A 36 13.99 30.50 2.57
C LEU A 36 15.42 30.03 2.23
N LEU A 37 16.19 29.58 3.21
CA LEU A 37 17.52 28.98 3.01
C LEU A 37 17.37 27.52 2.57
N GLN A 38 17.01 27.33 1.32
CA GLN A 38 16.82 25.99 0.73
C GLN A 38 18.01 25.62 -0.16
N PRO A 39 18.32 24.31 -0.28
CA PRO A 39 19.34 23.88 -1.24
C PRO A 39 18.90 24.19 -2.67
N ASP A 40 19.88 24.42 -3.55
CA ASP A 40 19.70 24.73 -4.97
C ASP A 40 19.51 23.47 -5.86
N TYR A 41 19.35 22.31 -5.24
CA TYR A 41 19.07 21.02 -5.89
C TYR A 41 17.71 20.46 -5.46
N PRO A 42 17.06 19.61 -6.27
CA PRO A 42 15.77 19.04 -5.95
C PRO A 42 15.80 18.21 -4.66
N THR A 43 14.83 18.47 -3.77
CA THR A 43 14.65 17.74 -2.52
C THR A 43 13.20 17.25 -2.40
N PRO A 44 12.92 16.22 -1.59
CA PRO A 44 11.54 15.80 -1.27
C PRO A 44 10.85 16.77 -0.30
N TYR A 45 11.53 17.83 0.15
CA TYR A 45 11.13 18.72 1.22
C TYR A 45 10.18 19.82 0.73
N LYS A 46 8.90 19.45 0.56
CA LYS A 46 7.82 20.36 0.13
C LYS A 46 6.46 19.85 0.58
N ALA A 47 5.50 20.75 0.75
CA ALA A 47 4.10 20.36 0.91
C ALA A 47 3.54 19.88 -0.45
N PRO A 48 3.07 18.63 -0.56
CA PRO A 48 2.44 18.16 -1.79
C PRO A 48 1.11 18.88 -2.03
N GLN A 49 0.69 18.98 -3.30
CA GLN A 49 -0.59 19.53 -3.69
C GLN A 49 -1.55 18.41 -4.08
N VAL A 50 -2.83 18.54 -3.74
CA VAL A 50 -3.87 17.52 -4.03
C VAL A 50 -3.85 17.09 -5.49
N ASP A 51 -3.78 18.04 -6.44
CA ASP A 51 -3.78 17.73 -7.87
C ASP A 51 -2.52 16.95 -8.30
N SER A 52 -1.37 17.24 -7.69
CA SER A 52 -0.15 16.47 -7.93
C SER A 52 -0.27 15.03 -7.45
N VAL A 53 -0.89 14.83 -6.28
CA VAL A 53 -1.16 13.49 -5.75
C VAL A 53 -2.13 12.74 -6.66
N LYS A 54 -3.24 13.36 -7.07
CA LYS A 54 -4.21 12.80 -8.02
C LYS A 54 -3.54 12.39 -9.34
N ALA A 55 -2.65 13.21 -9.88
CA ALA A 55 -1.93 12.89 -11.11
C ALA A 55 -1.06 11.62 -10.98
N VAL A 56 -0.43 11.40 -9.81
CA VAL A 56 0.32 10.16 -9.53
C VAL A 56 -0.64 8.96 -9.49
N LEU A 57 -1.75 9.06 -8.73
CA LEU A 57 -2.72 7.97 -8.64
C LEU A 57 -3.33 7.62 -10.00
N HIS A 58 -3.62 8.63 -10.84
CA HIS A 58 -4.19 8.42 -12.17
C HIS A 58 -3.21 7.68 -13.10
N ARG A 59 -1.90 7.99 -13.05
CA ARG A 59 -0.90 7.22 -13.82
C ARG A 59 -0.86 5.76 -13.39
N VAL A 60 -0.88 5.50 -12.07
CA VAL A 60 -0.92 4.12 -11.54
C VAL A 60 -2.20 3.41 -12.00
N TYR A 61 -3.35 4.07 -11.91
CA TYR A 61 -4.62 3.52 -12.38
C TYR A 61 -4.56 3.12 -13.86
N ASN A 62 -4.12 4.02 -14.74
CA ASN A 62 -4.05 3.74 -16.17
C ASN A 62 -3.16 2.53 -16.46
N PHE A 63 -1.98 2.46 -15.83
CA PHE A 63 -1.09 1.32 -15.98
C PHE A 63 -1.76 0.01 -15.54
N LEU A 64 -2.45 0.02 -14.40
CA LEU A 64 -3.14 -1.18 -13.88
C LEU A 64 -4.34 -1.57 -14.73
N GLU A 65 -5.13 -0.62 -15.23
CA GLU A 65 -6.28 -0.91 -16.09
C GLU A 65 -5.84 -1.58 -17.41
N GLU A 66 -4.73 -1.13 -18.00
CA GLU A 66 -4.17 -1.69 -19.23
C GLU A 66 -3.48 -3.06 -19.03
N ASN A 67 -2.98 -3.34 -17.83
CA ASN A 67 -2.11 -4.51 -17.57
C ASN A 67 -2.73 -5.57 -16.65
N THR A 68 -4.02 -5.44 -16.30
CA THR A 68 -4.72 -6.38 -15.43
C THR A 68 -5.96 -6.92 -16.11
N ALA A 69 -6.10 -8.23 -16.16
CA ALA A 69 -7.23 -8.93 -16.77
C ALA A 69 -8.58 -8.42 -16.23
N ASP A 70 -9.56 -8.33 -17.10
CA ASP A 70 -10.95 -8.01 -16.76
C ASP A 70 -11.96 -8.96 -17.44
N LYS A 71 -11.45 -9.99 -18.13
CA LYS A 71 -12.23 -10.98 -18.86
C LYS A 71 -11.70 -12.40 -18.61
N VAL A 72 -12.56 -13.35 -18.93
CA VAL A 72 -12.22 -14.76 -19.02
C VAL A 72 -12.17 -15.16 -20.47
N VAL A 73 -11.18 -15.97 -20.82
CA VAL A 73 -10.97 -16.47 -22.18
C VAL A 73 -10.84 -17.99 -22.17
N ASN A 74 -11.08 -18.61 -23.31
CA ASN A 74 -10.68 -19.98 -23.54
C ASN A 74 -9.14 -20.05 -23.61
N ALA A 75 -8.52 -20.86 -22.76
CA ALA A 75 -7.07 -20.91 -22.61
C ALA A 75 -6.30 -21.36 -23.88
N THR A 76 -6.99 -22.00 -24.85
CA THR A 76 -6.38 -22.44 -26.11
C THR A 76 -6.60 -21.44 -27.25
N THR A 77 -7.80 -20.87 -27.36
CA THR A 77 -8.19 -20.05 -28.51
C THR A 77 -8.16 -18.54 -28.24
N ASN A 78 -7.98 -18.13 -27.00
CA ASN A 78 -8.12 -16.75 -26.52
C ASN A 78 -9.48 -16.09 -26.80
N ALA A 79 -10.47 -16.87 -27.19
CA ALA A 79 -11.84 -16.37 -27.41
C ALA A 79 -12.47 -16.03 -26.04
N GLU A 80 -13.13 -14.89 -25.95
CA GLU A 80 -13.82 -14.45 -24.74
C GLU A 80 -14.93 -15.44 -24.34
N VAL A 81 -15.02 -15.74 -23.05
CA VAL A 81 -16.02 -16.62 -22.44
C VAL A 81 -16.94 -15.78 -21.56
N THR A 82 -18.19 -15.65 -21.97
CA THR A 82 -19.21 -14.88 -21.23
C THR A 82 -20.24 -15.75 -20.50
N ASP A 83 -20.39 -17.03 -20.88
CA ASP A 83 -21.32 -17.97 -20.27
C ASP A 83 -20.55 -19.06 -19.48
N PHE A 84 -20.30 -18.78 -18.21
CA PHE A 84 -19.51 -19.69 -17.32
C PHE A 84 -20.24 -20.98 -16.97
N LYS A 85 -21.58 -21.09 -17.21
CA LYS A 85 -22.35 -22.33 -16.98
C LYS A 85 -22.09 -23.37 -18.05
N LYS A 86 -21.79 -22.92 -19.27
CA LYS A 86 -21.59 -23.81 -20.41
C LYS A 86 -20.16 -24.34 -20.52
N VAL A 87 -19.18 -23.55 -20.08
CA VAL A 87 -17.76 -23.89 -20.20
C VAL A 87 -17.28 -24.49 -18.88
N LYS A 88 -16.90 -25.78 -18.89
CA LYS A 88 -16.48 -26.50 -17.67
C LYS A 88 -14.98 -26.60 -17.49
N GLU A 89 -14.21 -26.48 -18.54
CA GLU A 89 -12.76 -26.70 -18.56
C GLU A 89 -12.10 -25.71 -19.53
N ASN A 90 -10.76 -25.58 -19.43
CA ASN A 90 -9.94 -24.84 -20.37
C ASN A 90 -10.27 -23.32 -20.45
N ILE A 91 -10.52 -22.72 -19.30
CA ILE A 91 -10.66 -21.27 -19.18
C ILE A 91 -9.53 -20.69 -18.34
N ALA A 92 -9.17 -19.44 -18.66
CA ALA A 92 -8.18 -18.64 -17.93
C ALA A 92 -8.66 -17.20 -17.89
N PHE A 93 -8.08 -16.40 -16.99
CA PHE A 93 -8.13 -14.96 -17.21
C PHE A 93 -7.35 -14.61 -18.47
N GLU A 94 -7.78 -13.59 -19.19
CA GLU A 94 -6.99 -13.05 -20.31
C GLU A 94 -5.56 -12.71 -19.86
N PRO A 95 -4.57 -12.72 -20.77
CA PRO A 95 -3.20 -12.39 -20.42
C PRO A 95 -3.09 -11.01 -19.78
N GLY A 96 -2.44 -10.95 -18.63
CA GLY A 96 -2.18 -9.73 -17.88
C GLY A 96 -0.89 -9.87 -17.08
N ALA A 97 -0.36 -8.76 -16.60
CA ALA A 97 0.89 -8.75 -15.83
C ALA A 97 0.73 -9.19 -14.38
N PHE A 98 -0.50 -9.25 -13.87
CA PHE A 98 -0.78 -9.45 -12.44
C PHE A 98 -1.88 -10.47 -12.19
N ARG A 99 -1.84 -11.11 -11.01
CA ARG A 99 -2.81 -12.11 -10.57
C ARG A 99 -3.98 -11.43 -9.84
N LEU A 100 -5.22 -11.64 -10.31
CA LEU A 100 -6.43 -11.03 -9.75
C LEU A 100 -6.79 -11.51 -8.33
N THR A 101 -6.34 -12.71 -7.95
CA THR A 101 -6.74 -13.39 -6.70
C THR A 101 -5.62 -13.45 -5.67
N SER A 102 -4.52 -12.70 -5.87
CA SER A 102 -3.42 -12.65 -4.90
C SER A 102 -3.69 -11.63 -3.78
N TYR A 103 -3.00 -11.75 -2.64
CA TYR A 103 -3.14 -10.78 -1.55
C TYR A 103 -2.73 -9.37 -1.95
N GLU A 104 -1.73 -9.23 -2.83
CA GLU A 104 -1.32 -7.92 -3.35
C GLU A 104 -2.46 -7.24 -4.10
N TRP A 105 -3.30 -8.06 -4.79
CA TRP A 105 -4.48 -7.53 -5.46
C TRP A 105 -5.60 -7.21 -4.48
N GLY A 106 -5.72 -7.95 -3.37
CA GLY A 106 -6.58 -7.54 -2.26
C GLY A 106 -6.24 -6.13 -1.75
N VAL A 107 -4.94 -5.84 -1.56
CA VAL A 107 -4.46 -4.48 -1.20
C VAL A 107 -4.75 -3.47 -2.30
N THR A 108 -4.55 -3.84 -3.57
CA THR A 108 -4.81 -2.96 -4.72
C THR A 108 -6.29 -2.63 -4.85
N TYR A 109 -7.18 -3.60 -4.67
CA TYR A 109 -8.64 -3.36 -4.67
C TYR A 109 -9.05 -2.41 -3.54
N ALA A 110 -8.53 -2.61 -2.34
CA ALA A 110 -8.79 -1.69 -1.23
C ALA A 110 -8.24 -0.28 -1.50
N GLY A 111 -7.05 -0.18 -2.13
CA GLY A 111 -6.45 1.08 -2.54
C GLY A 111 -7.26 1.83 -3.59
N MET A 112 -7.82 1.12 -4.56
CA MET A 112 -8.72 1.68 -5.57
C MET A 112 -10.02 2.22 -4.94
N LEU A 113 -10.64 1.48 -4.01
CA LEU A 113 -11.83 1.94 -3.30
C LEU A 113 -11.56 3.22 -2.52
N LEU A 114 -10.45 3.28 -1.79
CA LEU A 114 -10.05 4.46 -1.02
C LEU A 114 -9.67 5.64 -1.94
N ALA A 115 -9.02 5.37 -3.08
CA ALA A 115 -8.73 6.40 -4.08
C ALA A 115 -10.01 7.01 -4.66
N SER A 116 -11.06 6.20 -4.91
CA SER A 116 -12.36 6.69 -5.34
C SER A 116 -12.98 7.63 -4.28
N GLU A 117 -12.95 7.23 -3.01
CA GLU A 117 -13.46 8.05 -1.90
C GLU A 117 -12.68 9.37 -1.78
N ALA A 118 -11.35 9.30 -1.77
CA ALA A 118 -10.50 10.46 -1.58
C ALA A 118 -10.55 11.44 -2.75
N THR A 119 -10.64 10.97 -3.99
CA THR A 119 -10.65 11.83 -5.19
C THR A 119 -12.03 12.26 -5.62
N GLY A 120 -13.07 11.48 -5.30
CA GLY A 120 -14.44 11.61 -5.82
C GLY A 120 -14.59 11.03 -7.23
N GLU A 121 -13.61 10.29 -7.74
CA GLU A 121 -13.58 9.77 -9.12
C GLU A 121 -13.97 8.28 -9.14
N ASN A 122 -15.13 7.95 -9.74
CA ASN A 122 -15.73 6.61 -9.66
C ASN A 122 -14.94 5.51 -10.37
N TYR A 123 -14.17 5.83 -11.41
CA TYR A 123 -13.46 4.81 -12.19
C TYR A 123 -12.50 3.96 -11.36
N TYR A 124 -11.98 4.47 -10.26
CA TYR A 124 -11.20 3.67 -9.32
C TYR A 124 -12.04 2.56 -8.66
N ALA A 125 -13.23 2.90 -8.17
CA ALA A 125 -14.13 1.90 -7.58
C ALA A 125 -14.65 0.92 -8.66
N GLU A 126 -14.89 1.38 -9.88
CA GLU A 126 -15.31 0.55 -11.01
C GLU A 126 -14.23 -0.50 -11.36
N TYR A 127 -12.94 -0.15 -11.30
CA TYR A 127 -11.85 -1.10 -11.47
C TYR A 127 -11.99 -2.30 -10.52
N THR A 128 -12.18 -2.03 -9.23
CA THR A 128 -12.35 -3.07 -8.20
C THR A 128 -13.65 -3.84 -8.42
N ASN A 129 -14.76 -3.14 -8.59
CA ASN A 129 -16.09 -3.76 -8.71
C ASN A 129 -16.18 -4.69 -9.92
N LYS A 130 -15.61 -4.31 -11.06
CA LYS A 130 -15.58 -5.13 -12.27
C LYS A 130 -14.85 -6.46 -12.04
N ARG A 131 -13.67 -6.41 -11.44
CA ARG A 131 -12.82 -7.60 -11.23
C ARG A 131 -13.33 -8.49 -10.11
N LEU A 132 -13.78 -7.94 -8.99
CA LEU A 132 -14.37 -8.73 -7.91
C LEU A 132 -15.70 -9.36 -8.34
N LYS A 133 -16.50 -8.65 -9.14
CA LYS A 133 -17.72 -9.23 -9.73
C LYS A 133 -17.39 -10.40 -10.67
N LEU A 134 -16.37 -10.27 -11.52
CA LEU A 134 -15.91 -11.34 -12.40
C LEU A 134 -15.52 -12.60 -11.60
N ILE A 135 -14.76 -12.43 -10.51
CA ILE A 135 -14.38 -13.54 -9.62
C ILE A 135 -15.64 -14.17 -8.99
N ALA A 136 -16.59 -13.35 -8.54
CA ALA A 136 -17.83 -13.84 -7.93
C ALA A 136 -18.71 -14.59 -8.93
N ASP A 137 -18.88 -14.07 -10.13
CA ASP A 137 -19.66 -14.71 -11.20
C ASP A 137 -19.03 -16.07 -11.60
N LEU A 138 -17.70 -16.18 -11.62
CA LEU A 138 -16.99 -17.44 -11.83
C LEU A 138 -17.23 -18.39 -10.66
N ALA A 139 -17.09 -17.96 -9.43
CA ALA A 139 -17.28 -18.83 -8.25
C ALA A 139 -18.70 -19.40 -8.19
N GLU A 140 -19.71 -18.61 -8.57
CA GLU A 140 -21.10 -19.04 -8.58
C GLU A 140 -21.43 -20.00 -9.72
N ASN A 141 -20.94 -19.74 -10.90
CA ASN A 141 -21.43 -20.37 -12.14
C ASN A 141 -20.47 -21.39 -12.74
N HIS A 142 -19.17 -21.28 -12.54
CA HIS A 142 -18.18 -22.18 -13.13
C HIS A 142 -17.97 -23.42 -12.27
N LYS A 143 -18.48 -24.57 -12.73
CA LYS A 143 -18.37 -25.87 -12.05
C LYS A 143 -17.33 -26.73 -12.76
N VAL A 144 -16.08 -26.67 -12.33
CA VAL A 144 -14.98 -27.52 -12.82
C VAL A 144 -15.05 -28.89 -12.18
N LYS A 145 -14.50 -29.93 -12.86
CA LYS A 145 -14.32 -31.25 -12.27
C LYS A 145 -13.20 -31.27 -11.24
N ASP A 146 -12.11 -30.60 -11.54
CA ASP A 146 -10.97 -30.42 -10.64
C ASP A 146 -10.75 -28.92 -10.38
N ILE A 147 -10.91 -28.51 -9.13
CA ILE A 147 -10.78 -27.11 -8.71
C ILE A 147 -9.40 -26.55 -9.01
N LYS A 148 -8.34 -27.36 -9.00
CA LYS A 148 -6.98 -26.95 -9.35
C LYS A 148 -6.85 -26.36 -10.76
N ASN A 149 -7.75 -26.75 -11.66
CA ASN A 149 -7.81 -26.26 -13.04
C ASN A 149 -8.64 -24.95 -13.17
N SER A 150 -9.21 -24.46 -12.08
CA SER A 150 -9.93 -23.18 -12.09
C SER A 150 -8.98 -22.00 -12.03
N PRO A 151 -9.20 -20.92 -12.82
CA PRO A 151 -8.43 -19.69 -12.69
C PRO A 151 -8.59 -19.00 -11.33
N ILE A 152 -9.61 -19.40 -10.54
CA ILE A 152 -9.89 -18.91 -9.20
C ILE A 152 -9.75 -19.99 -8.13
N HIS A 153 -8.88 -21.00 -8.35
CA HIS A 153 -8.74 -22.13 -7.41
C HIS A 153 -8.44 -21.66 -5.98
N SER A 154 -7.57 -20.66 -5.78
CA SER A 154 -7.24 -20.12 -4.45
C SER A 154 -8.43 -19.41 -3.76
N VAL A 155 -9.41 -18.95 -4.52
CA VAL A 155 -10.66 -18.39 -3.99
C VAL A 155 -11.62 -19.51 -3.54
N LEU A 156 -11.67 -20.59 -4.31
CA LEU A 156 -12.57 -21.74 -4.04
C LEU A 156 -12.03 -22.62 -2.91
N GLU A 157 -10.74 -22.89 -2.90
CA GLU A 157 -10.03 -23.67 -1.89
C GLU A 157 -8.78 -22.92 -1.39
N PRO A 158 -8.92 -21.92 -0.52
CA PRO A 158 -7.77 -21.25 0.08
C PRO A 158 -6.98 -22.24 0.94
N HIS A 159 -5.65 -22.19 0.85
CA HIS A 159 -4.74 -23.07 1.59
C HIS A 159 -3.66 -22.32 2.38
N ALA A 160 -3.69 -21.00 2.35
CA ALA A 160 -2.83 -20.10 3.12
C ALA A 160 -3.57 -18.80 3.45
N LEU A 161 -3.10 -18.08 4.46
CA LEU A 161 -3.60 -16.73 4.75
C LEU A 161 -3.38 -15.78 3.55
N ASP A 162 -2.33 -16.02 2.77
CA ASP A 162 -2.03 -15.27 1.54
C ASP A 162 -3.17 -15.37 0.50
N ASP A 163 -3.90 -16.48 0.48
CA ASP A 163 -5.04 -16.67 -0.42
C ASP A 163 -6.32 -16.02 0.08
N ALA A 164 -6.48 -15.90 1.41
CA ALA A 164 -7.76 -15.58 2.02
C ALA A 164 -7.84 -14.16 2.59
N GLY A 165 -6.78 -13.66 3.24
CA GLY A 165 -6.87 -12.51 4.12
C GLY A 165 -7.16 -11.18 3.43
N ALA A 166 -6.19 -10.62 2.72
CA ALA A 166 -6.33 -9.29 2.11
C ALA A 166 -7.47 -9.25 1.07
N ILE A 167 -7.69 -10.35 0.36
CA ILE A 167 -8.77 -10.43 -0.62
C ILE A 167 -10.15 -10.50 0.03
N CYS A 168 -10.30 -11.21 1.16
CA CYS A 168 -11.53 -11.22 1.96
C CYS A 168 -11.88 -9.80 2.43
N ALA A 169 -10.89 -9.09 3.02
CA ALA A 169 -11.09 -7.71 3.45
C ALA A 169 -11.53 -6.80 2.29
N ALA A 170 -10.95 -6.98 1.10
CA ALA A 170 -11.32 -6.23 -0.10
C ALA A 170 -12.75 -6.54 -0.56
N PHE A 171 -13.19 -7.80 -0.58
CA PHE A 171 -14.57 -8.18 -0.89
C PHE A 171 -15.57 -7.55 0.08
N ILE A 172 -15.28 -7.57 1.39
CA ILE A 172 -16.16 -6.96 2.40
C ILE A 172 -16.24 -5.45 2.19
N LYS A 173 -15.10 -4.76 1.99
CA LYS A 173 -15.03 -3.32 1.72
C LYS A 173 -15.82 -2.97 0.45
N ALA A 174 -15.63 -3.72 -0.64
CA ALA A 174 -16.37 -3.50 -1.89
C ALA A 174 -17.87 -3.70 -1.71
N LYS A 175 -18.29 -4.73 -0.96
CA LYS A 175 -19.70 -4.97 -0.66
C LYS A 175 -20.32 -3.82 0.15
N LYS A 176 -19.63 -3.34 1.16
CA LYS A 176 -20.04 -2.14 1.93
C LYS A 176 -20.16 -0.91 1.05
N ASN A 177 -19.32 -0.78 0.02
CA ASN A 177 -19.35 0.28 -0.99
C ASN A 177 -20.32 0.02 -2.15
N GLY A 178 -21.18 -0.98 -2.04
CA GLY A 178 -22.28 -1.21 -2.97
C GLY A 178 -22.01 -2.19 -4.11
N LEU A 179 -20.91 -2.98 -4.07
CA LEU A 179 -20.69 -4.09 -5.01
C LEU A 179 -21.90 -5.04 -4.98
N LYS A 180 -22.48 -5.30 -6.16
CA LYS A 180 -23.64 -6.17 -6.34
C LYS A 180 -23.21 -7.56 -6.79
N GLY A 181 -24.01 -8.57 -6.42
CA GLY A 181 -23.81 -9.97 -6.79
C GLY A 181 -23.86 -10.92 -5.59
N ASN A 182 -23.63 -12.18 -5.85
CA ASN A 182 -23.61 -13.24 -4.83
C ASN A 182 -22.22 -13.34 -4.18
N ILE A 183 -21.90 -12.36 -3.33
CA ILE A 183 -20.56 -12.16 -2.74
C ILE A 183 -20.39 -12.91 -1.41
N ASP A 184 -21.47 -13.07 -0.63
CA ASP A 184 -21.40 -13.65 0.72
C ASP A 184 -20.79 -15.06 0.78
N PRO A 185 -21.07 -15.98 -0.16
CA PRO A 185 -20.44 -17.29 -0.13
C PRO A 185 -18.90 -17.24 -0.23
N ILE A 186 -18.35 -16.28 -0.97
CA ILE A 186 -16.90 -16.08 -1.10
C ILE A 186 -16.33 -15.54 0.22
N ILE A 187 -16.96 -14.50 0.76
CA ILE A 187 -16.56 -13.92 2.06
C ILE A 187 -16.58 -15.01 3.13
N ASN A 188 -17.67 -15.80 3.21
CA ASN A 188 -17.80 -16.88 4.18
C ASN A 188 -16.74 -17.97 3.99
N ASN A 189 -16.40 -18.32 2.76
CA ASN A 189 -15.35 -19.30 2.48
C ASN A 189 -13.97 -18.82 3.00
N PHE A 190 -13.62 -17.57 2.73
CA PHE A 190 -12.37 -16.99 3.20
C PHE A 190 -12.32 -16.87 4.73
N ILE A 191 -13.39 -16.34 5.34
CA ILE A 191 -13.38 -16.13 6.79
C ILE A 191 -13.39 -17.46 7.55
N THR A 192 -14.09 -18.48 7.04
CA THR A 192 -14.04 -19.84 7.58
C THR A 192 -12.62 -20.41 7.51
N TYR A 193 -11.91 -20.16 6.40
CA TYR A 193 -10.52 -20.59 6.30
C TYR A 193 -9.65 -19.93 7.37
N ILE A 194 -9.72 -18.61 7.51
CA ILE A 194 -8.92 -17.84 8.47
C ILE A 194 -9.23 -18.27 9.91
N SER A 195 -10.52 -18.39 10.26
CA SER A 195 -10.96 -18.61 11.63
C SER A 195 -10.82 -20.07 12.08
N GLU A 196 -11.09 -21.05 11.18
CA GLU A 196 -11.27 -22.44 11.54
C GLU A 196 -10.23 -23.40 10.93
N LYS A 197 -9.69 -23.10 9.75
CA LYS A 197 -8.83 -24.03 9.01
C LYS A 197 -7.35 -23.69 9.05
N GLN A 198 -7.02 -22.39 9.16
CA GLN A 198 -5.62 -21.96 9.25
C GLN A 198 -4.97 -22.56 10.51
N PHE A 199 -3.76 -23.09 10.31
CA PHE A 199 -2.98 -23.64 11.42
C PHE A 199 -2.74 -22.60 12.51
N ARG A 200 -2.86 -23.03 13.75
CA ARG A 200 -2.64 -22.20 14.95
C ARG A 200 -1.77 -22.94 15.97
N LEU A 201 -0.96 -22.18 16.68
CA LEU A 201 -0.29 -22.68 17.88
C LEU A 201 -1.31 -23.06 18.97
N PRO A 202 -0.92 -23.83 20.00
CA PRO A 202 -1.83 -24.26 21.08
C PRO A 202 -2.54 -23.10 21.81
N ASP A 203 -1.95 -21.91 21.83
CA ASP A 203 -2.55 -20.70 22.42
C ASP A 203 -3.50 -19.96 21.45
N GLY A 204 -3.66 -20.49 20.23
CA GLY A 204 -4.51 -19.96 19.18
C GLY A 204 -3.86 -18.88 18.29
N THR A 205 -2.56 -18.65 18.42
CA THR A 205 -1.82 -17.76 17.51
C THR A 205 -1.79 -18.37 16.11
N LEU A 206 -2.15 -17.60 15.10
CA LEU A 206 -2.03 -18.00 13.68
C LEU A 206 -0.57 -18.24 13.34
N ALA A 207 -0.26 -19.36 12.70
CA ALA A 207 1.09 -19.79 12.41
C ALA A 207 1.20 -20.59 11.11
N ARG A 208 2.42 -20.87 10.70
CA ARG A 208 2.78 -21.69 9.52
C ARG A 208 3.70 -22.83 9.94
N ASN A 209 3.71 -23.92 9.15
CA ASN A 209 4.68 -25.01 9.29
C ASN A 209 5.75 -24.91 8.20
N ARG A 210 6.25 -23.69 7.95
CA ARG A 210 7.33 -23.38 7.01
C ARG A 210 8.04 -22.07 7.39
N PRO A 211 9.35 -21.96 7.21
CA PRO A 211 10.29 -22.97 6.74
C PRO A 211 10.48 -24.13 7.74
N GLN A 212 10.05 -23.95 8.98
CA GLN A 212 10.04 -24.92 10.06
C GLN A 212 8.66 -25.01 10.67
N ASP A 213 8.39 -26.07 11.44
CA ASP A 213 7.13 -26.19 12.18
C ASP A 213 6.97 -25.07 13.21
N ASN A 214 5.73 -24.68 13.46
CA ASN A 214 5.36 -23.66 14.44
C ASN A 214 6.10 -22.32 14.24
N THR A 215 6.05 -21.79 13.02
CA THR A 215 6.69 -20.54 12.61
C THR A 215 5.67 -19.41 12.47
N LEU A 216 5.99 -18.22 12.97
CA LEU A 216 5.23 -17.00 12.74
C LEU A 216 5.97 -16.13 11.73
N TRP A 217 5.24 -15.70 10.71
CA TRP A 217 5.67 -14.66 9.77
C TRP A 217 4.92 -13.39 10.13
N LEU A 218 5.62 -12.27 10.27
CA LEU A 218 5.00 -11.01 10.64
C LEU A 218 3.91 -10.57 9.64
N ASP A 219 4.08 -10.96 8.38
CA ASP A 219 3.12 -10.73 7.28
C ASP A 219 1.71 -11.25 7.62
N ASP A 220 1.62 -12.32 8.42
CA ASP A 220 0.36 -12.95 8.79
C ASP A 220 -0.53 -12.07 9.67
N MET A 221 0.02 -11.06 10.32
CA MET A 221 -0.80 -10.02 10.96
C MET A 221 -1.70 -9.35 9.92
N PHE A 222 -1.16 -8.95 8.77
CA PHE A 222 -1.96 -8.32 7.72
C PHE A 222 -2.80 -9.34 6.95
N MET A 223 -2.28 -10.55 6.76
CA MET A 223 -3.02 -11.60 6.05
C MET A 223 -4.17 -12.21 6.89
N SER A 224 -4.43 -11.70 8.10
CA SER A 224 -5.54 -12.16 8.95
C SER A 224 -6.33 -11.02 9.58
N VAL A 225 -5.65 -10.11 10.30
CA VAL A 225 -6.29 -9.11 11.15
C VAL A 225 -7.27 -8.19 10.41
N PRO A 226 -6.96 -7.62 9.24
CA PRO A 226 -7.92 -6.80 8.50
C PRO A 226 -9.17 -7.56 8.05
N ALA A 227 -9.03 -8.83 7.66
CA ALA A 227 -10.19 -9.65 7.27
C ALA A 227 -11.11 -9.92 8.46
N LEU A 228 -10.54 -10.30 9.60
CA LEU A 228 -11.27 -10.49 10.86
C LEU A 228 -11.95 -9.18 11.29
N ALA A 229 -11.23 -8.06 11.27
CA ALA A 229 -11.76 -6.75 11.63
C ALA A 229 -12.95 -6.35 10.74
N GLN A 230 -12.79 -6.46 9.42
CA GLN A 230 -13.87 -6.14 8.47
C GLN A 230 -15.07 -7.10 8.63
N MET A 231 -14.82 -8.37 8.96
CA MET A 231 -15.92 -9.31 9.20
C MET A 231 -16.66 -9.00 10.52
N GLY A 232 -15.95 -8.62 11.58
CA GLY A 232 -16.57 -8.16 12.83
C GLY A 232 -17.50 -6.97 12.61
N ASP A 233 -17.05 -5.98 11.84
CA ASP A 233 -17.84 -4.80 11.49
C ASP A 233 -19.03 -5.14 10.55
N TYR A 234 -18.80 -6.03 9.58
CA TYR A 234 -19.84 -6.44 8.63
C TYR A 234 -20.93 -7.30 9.22
N SER A 235 -20.57 -8.25 10.08
CA SER A 235 -21.52 -9.21 10.69
C SER A 235 -22.09 -8.74 12.04
N GLY A 236 -21.40 -7.84 12.74
CA GLY A 236 -21.68 -7.47 14.12
C GLY A 236 -21.25 -8.51 15.15
N ASP A 237 -20.55 -9.58 14.72
CA ASP A 237 -20.05 -10.63 15.62
C ASP A 237 -18.71 -10.22 16.25
N VAL A 238 -18.74 -9.95 17.56
CA VAL A 238 -17.58 -9.51 18.33
C VAL A 238 -16.44 -10.53 18.36
N GLN A 239 -16.71 -11.81 18.13
CA GLN A 239 -15.68 -12.86 18.18
C GLN A 239 -14.58 -12.63 17.14
N TYR A 240 -14.90 -12.03 15.99
CA TYR A 240 -13.91 -11.66 14.97
C TYR A 240 -12.99 -10.53 15.47
N PHE A 241 -13.52 -9.55 16.19
CA PHE A 241 -12.70 -8.52 16.81
C PHE A 241 -11.83 -9.10 17.95
N ASP A 242 -12.39 -9.98 18.77
CA ASP A 242 -11.62 -10.66 19.83
C ASP A 242 -10.43 -11.44 19.25
N ASP A 243 -10.63 -12.19 18.15
CA ASP A 243 -9.54 -12.91 17.49
C ASP A 243 -8.52 -11.95 16.86
N ALA A 244 -8.96 -10.90 16.17
CA ALA A 244 -8.07 -9.89 15.60
C ALA A 244 -7.17 -9.24 16.68
N VAL A 245 -7.75 -8.82 17.82
CA VAL A 245 -7.00 -8.25 18.95
C VAL A 245 -6.06 -9.28 19.57
N LYS A 246 -6.51 -10.53 19.70
CA LYS A 246 -5.67 -11.63 20.19
C LYS A 246 -4.44 -11.85 19.30
N GLN A 247 -4.61 -11.86 17.96
CA GLN A 247 -3.47 -11.98 17.05
C GLN A 247 -2.51 -10.81 17.20
N VAL A 248 -2.97 -9.56 17.23
CA VAL A 248 -2.13 -8.39 17.48
C VAL A 248 -1.32 -8.55 18.77
N LYS A 249 -1.98 -8.95 19.87
CA LYS A 249 -1.31 -9.16 21.16
C LYS A 249 -0.23 -10.23 21.08
N GLN A 250 -0.56 -11.40 20.56
CA GLN A 250 0.33 -12.57 20.55
C GLN A 250 1.53 -12.41 19.62
N PHE A 251 1.34 -11.76 18.45
CA PHE A 251 2.44 -11.39 17.58
C PHE A 251 3.36 -10.33 18.23
N SER A 252 2.76 -9.31 18.86
CA SER A 252 3.54 -8.26 19.52
C SER A 252 4.35 -8.78 20.70
N GLU A 253 3.80 -9.67 21.51
CA GLU A 253 4.51 -10.29 22.64
C GLU A 253 5.74 -11.08 22.22
N ARG A 254 5.70 -11.73 21.02
CA ARG A 254 6.80 -12.57 20.52
C ARG A 254 7.81 -11.82 19.66
N MET A 255 7.35 -10.81 18.90
CA MET A 255 8.12 -10.29 17.78
C MET A 255 8.45 -8.80 17.88
N PHE A 256 7.82 -8.04 18.80
CA PHE A 256 8.06 -6.61 18.92
C PHE A 256 9.25 -6.27 19.80
N ASN A 257 10.29 -5.67 19.23
CA ASN A 257 11.40 -5.10 19.97
C ASN A 257 11.02 -3.73 20.53
N LYS A 258 10.75 -3.66 21.83
CA LYS A 258 10.27 -2.44 22.51
C LYS A 258 11.29 -1.31 22.51
N GLU A 259 12.58 -1.60 22.51
CA GLU A 259 13.65 -0.62 22.49
C GLU A 259 13.71 0.11 21.14
N LYS A 260 13.68 -0.67 20.05
CA LYS A 260 13.69 -0.15 18.69
C LYS A 260 12.32 0.39 18.26
N GLY A 261 11.24 -0.15 18.80
CA GLY A 261 9.87 0.10 18.33
C GLY A 261 9.58 -0.58 16.99
N LEU A 262 10.23 -1.69 16.69
CA LEU A 262 10.17 -2.43 15.44
C LEU A 262 9.86 -3.91 15.69
N TYR A 263 9.21 -4.55 14.72
CA TYR A 263 9.03 -6.00 14.73
C TYR A 263 10.17 -6.71 14.00
N MET A 264 10.61 -7.85 14.50
CA MET A 264 11.40 -8.81 13.72
C MET A 264 10.47 -9.50 12.70
N HIS A 265 11.02 -9.93 11.57
CA HIS A 265 10.25 -10.51 10.46
C HIS A 265 9.67 -11.88 10.78
N GLY A 266 10.41 -12.73 11.50
CA GLY A 266 10.01 -14.09 11.77
C GLY A 266 10.34 -14.56 13.16
N TRP A 267 9.53 -15.49 13.67
CA TRP A 267 9.72 -16.20 14.90
C TRP A 267 9.50 -17.70 14.66
N ALA A 268 10.33 -18.57 15.20
CA ALA A 268 10.20 -20.01 15.12
C ALA A 268 10.28 -20.63 16.51
N GLN A 269 9.31 -21.47 16.86
CA GLN A 269 9.26 -22.09 18.20
C GLN A 269 10.48 -22.93 18.55
N ALA A 270 11.12 -23.53 17.55
CA ALA A 270 12.31 -24.36 17.73
C ALA A 270 13.59 -23.57 18.02
N MET A 271 13.55 -22.22 18.00
CA MET A 271 14.72 -21.37 18.20
C MET A 271 14.67 -20.72 19.58
N ASP A 272 15.75 -20.86 20.35
CA ASP A 272 15.92 -20.17 21.64
C ASP A 272 16.20 -18.67 21.42
N GLU A 273 16.98 -18.34 20.40
CA GLU A 273 17.29 -16.97 19.99
C GLU A 273 16.89 -16.75 18.52
N HIS A 274 16.34 -15.58 18.23
CA HIS A 274 15.87 -15.24 16.88
C HIS A 274 16.75 -14.15 16.26
N PRO A 275 17.15 -14.29 14.98
CA PRO A 275 17.78 -13.19 14.25
C PRO A 275 16.77 -12.08 14.07
N GLN A 276 17.05 -10.92 14.68
CA GLN A 276 16.14 -9.78 14.63
C GLN A 276 16.36 -8.97 13.35
N PHE A 277 15.92 -9.51 12.22
CA PHE A 277 15.86 -8.75 10.96
C PHE A 277 14.56 -7.96 10.91
N HIS A 278 14.68 -6.63 10.94
CA HIS A 278 13.55 -5.71 10.86
C HIS A 278 13.27 -5.39 9.39
N TRP A 279 12.74 -6.38 8.65
CA TRP A 279 12.40 -6.21 7.24
C TRP A 279 11.28 -5.19 7.06
N ALA A 280 11.52 -4.21 6.17
CA ALA A 280 10.65 -3.04 6.06
C ALA A 280 9.22 -3.39 5.68
N ARG A 281 9.00 -4.18 4.64
CA ARG A 281 7.63 -4.51 4.20
C ARG A 281 6.87 -5.33 5.23
N ALA A 282 7.51 -6.24 5.98
CA ALA A 282 6.83 -6.96 7.06
C ALA A 282 6.37 -6.02 8.18
N ASN A 283 7.23 -5.05 8.58
CA ASN A 283 6.84 -3.99 9.50
C ASN A 283 5.72 -3.11 8.90
N GLY A 284 5.72 -2.91 7.58
CA GLY A 284 4.62 -2.27 6.86
C GLY A 284 3.31 -3.03 7.04
N TRP A 285 3.32 -4.34 6.82
CA TRP A 285 2.15 -5.17 7.03
C TRP A 285 1.63 -5.10 8.47
N ALA A 286 2.52 -5.10 9.45
CA ALA A 286 2.14 -4.99 10.85
C ALA A 286 1.48 -3.65 11.17
N VAL A 287 2.08 -2.51 10.79
CA VAL A 287 1.48 -1.18 11.07
C VAL A 287 0.17 -0.99 10.31
N MET A 288 0.06 -1.53 9.10
CA MET A 288 -1.15 -1.50 8.30
C MET A 288 -2.28 -2.33 8.95
N ALA A 289 -1.97 -3.52 9.48
CA ALA A 289 -2.93 -4.32 10.22
C ALA A 289 -3.50 -3.58 11.44
N LEU A 290 -2.64 -2.85 12.17
CA LEU A 290 -3.05 -2.07 13.34
C LEU A 290 -4.01 -0.93 12.99
N VAL A 291 -3.72 -0.15 11.94
CA VAL A 291 -4.61 0.96 11.54
C VAL A 291 -5.91 0.45 10.92
N GLU A 292 -5.87 -0.66 10.17
CA GLU A 292 -7.07 -1.29 9.59
C GLU A 292 -8.00 -1.87 10.68
N LEU A 293 -7.44 -2.46 11.72
CA LEU A 293 -8.23 -2.93 12.87
C LEU A 293 -8.87 -1.76 13.61
N LEU A 294 -8.10 -0.74 13.97
CA LEU A 294 -8.61 0.43 14.71
C LEU A 294 -9.67 1.22 13.94
N ASP A 295 -9.64 1.18 12.61
CA ASP A 295 -10.61 1.91 11.78
C ASP A 295 -12.05 1.41 11.98
N VAL A 296 -12.21 0.14 12.38
CA VAL A 296 -13.52 -0.51 12.58
C VAL A 296 -13.74 -1.10 13.97
N LEU A 297 -12.69 -1.24 14.79
CA LEU A 297 -12.80 -1.75 16.15
C LEU A 297 -13.61 -0.78 17.01
N PRO A 298 -14.69 -1.20 17.67
CA PRO A 298 -15.44 -0.33 18.59
C PRO A 298 -14.54 0.25 19.70
N LYS A 299 -14.70 1.54 19.98
CA LYS A 299 -13.85 2.23 20.99
C LYS A 299 -14.02 1.69 22.41
N ASP A 300 -15.17 1.10 22.69
CA ASP A 300 -15.51 0.45 23.98
C ASP A 300 -15.05 -1.02 24.03
N HIS A 301 -14.51 -1.58 22.96
CA HIS A 301 -13.95 -2.91 22.96
C HIS A 301 -12.76 -3.01 23.93
N PRO A 302 -12.69 -4.05 24.81
CA PRO A 302 -11.64 -4.15 25.84
C PRO A 302 -10.22 -4.11 25.30
N GLY A 303 -10.00 -4.55 24.06
CA GLY A 303 -8.71 -4.55 23.38
C GLY A 303 -8.34 -3.25 22.66
N TYR A 304 -9.24 -2.25 22.58
CA TYR A 304 -8.99 -1.03 21.80
C TYR A 304 -7.70 -0.31 22.21
N ASN A 305 -7.52 -0.07 23.50
CA ASN A 305 -6.34 0.63 24.02
C ASN A 305 -5.05 -0.18 23.83
N LEU A 306 -5.09 -1.50 23.85
CA LEU A 306 -3.93 -2.35 23.56
C LEU A 306 -3.47 -2.12 22.12
N VAL A 307 -4.39 -2.18 21.16
CA VAL A 307 -4.09 -1.99 19.72
C VAL A 307 -3.61 -0.56 19.45
N LEU A 308 -4.26 0.44 20.04
CA LEU A 308 -3.89 1.85 19.91
C LEU A 308 -2.46 2.11 20.44
N ASN A 309 -2.14 1.62 21.63
CA ASN A 309 -0.81 1.76 22.22
C ASN A 309 0.25 1.05 21.36
N GLN A 310 -0.07 -0.11 20.81
CA GLN A 310 0.86 -0.84 19.93
C GLN A 310 1.11 -0.06 18.64
N LEU A 311 0.07 0.53 18.03
CA LEU A 311 0.19 1.40 16.86
C LEU A 311 1.09 2.59 17.14
N GLN A 312 0.85 3.30 18.25
CA GLN A 312 1.62 4.49 18.64
C GLN A 312 3.09 4.17 18.87
N GLN A 313 3.40 3.07 19.56
CA GLN A 313 4.78 2.63 19.77
C GLN A 313 5.48 2.25 18.45
N HIS A 314 4.77 1.57 17.56
CA HIS A 314 5.32 1.17 16.27
C HIS A 314 5.56 2.38 15.36
N ILE A 315 4.61 3.30 15.20
CA ILE A 315 4.80 4.54 14.42
C ILE A 315 5.97 5.35 14.99
N LYS A 316 6.06 5.50 16.31
CA LYS A 316 7.19 6.17 16.97
C LYS A 316 8.53 5.50 16.64
N GLY A 317 8.57 4.17 16.63
CA GLY A 317 9.76 3.41 16.23
C GLY A 317 10.13 3.64 14.78
N LEU A 318 9.19 3.44 13.87
CA LEU A 318 9.38 3.64 12.43
C LEU A 318 9.89 5.04 12.10
N SER A 319 9.33 6.09 12.71
CA SER A 319 9.70 7.48 12.44
C SER A 319 11.16 7.81 12.77
N LYS A 320 11.80 7.05 13.67
CA LYS A 320 13.23 7.23 14.00
C LYS A 320 14.17 6.79 12.88
N TYR A 321 13.69 5.95 11.98
CA TYR A 321 14.51 5.31 10.94
C TYR A 321 14.15 5.80 9.53
N GLN A 322 13.33 6.86 9.42
CA GLN A 322 13.10 7.47 8.11
C GLN A 322 14.40 8.12 7.63
N ASP A 323 14.81 7.78 6.42
CA ASP A 323 15.96 8.39 5.75
C ASP A 323 15.68 9.85 5.37
N GLY A 324 16.72 10.67 5.24
CA GLY A 324 16.62 12.06 4.84
C GLY A 324 15.98 12.29 3.47
N THR A 325 15.89 11.25 2.62
CA THR A 325 15.17 11.28 1.35
C THR A 325 13.67 11.00 1.49
N GLY A 326 13.20 10.68 2.71
CA GLY A 326 11.81 10.32 3.00
C GLY A 326 11.51 8.83 2.91
N PHE A 327 12.44 8.00 2.45
CA PHE A 327 12.29 6.55 2.37
C PHE A 327 12.65 5.83 3.67
N TRP A 328 12.35 4.54 3.70
CA TRP A 328 12.93 3.55 4.61
C TRP A 328 13.76 2.52 3.83
N HIS A 329 14.79 2.02 4.48
CA HIS A 329 15.66 0.99 3.94
C HIS A 329 15.01 -0.40 3.99
N GLN A 330 15.48 -1.32 3.15
CA GLN A 330 15.01 -2.72 3.06
C GLN A 330 15.05 -3.45 4.42
N LEU A 331 16.11 -3.25 5.20
CA LEU A 331 16.15 -3.54 6.62
C LEU A 331 16.16 -2.19 7.36
N ILE A 332 15.12 -1.91 8.14
CA ILE A 332 14.81 -0.58 8.67
C ILE A 332 15.96 0.02 9.47
N ASP A 333 16.64 -0.79 10.27
CA ASP A 333 17.74 -0.40 11.14
C ASP A 333 19.13 -0.59 10.51
N ARG A 334 19.21 -0.74 9.19
CA ARG A 334 20.44 -0.90 8.39
C ARG A 334 20.41 -0.01 7.16
N ASN A 335 20.97 1.18 7.32
CA ASN A 335 20.95 2.23 6.27
C ASN A 335 21.92 1.98 5.10
N ASP A 336 22.66 0.89 5.11
CA ASP A 336 23.46 0.39 3.99
C ASP A 336 22.68 -0.55 3.06
N THR A 337 21.41 -0.87 3.38
CA THR A 337 20.51 -1.57 2.46
C THR A 337 19.80 -0.59 1.53
N PHE A 338 19.23 -1.09 0.43
CA PHE A 338 18.56 -0.21 -0.54
C PHE A 338 17.27 0.42 0.03
N LEU A 339 16.88 1.57 -0.54
CA LEU A 339 15.62 2.26 -0.22
C LEU A 339 14.44 1.50 -0.83
N GLU A 340 13.44 1.13 -0.02
CA GLU A 340 12.37 0.22 -0.41
C GLU A 340 11.04 0.97 -0.58
N THR A 341 10.50 0.95 -1.79
CA THR A 341 9.34 1.77 -2.15
C THR A 341 8.03 1.26 -1.56
N SER A 342 7.78 -0.06 -1.57
CA SER A 342 6.49 -0.59 -1.12
C SER A 342 6.29 -0.39 0.38
N ALA A 343 7.33 -0.61 1.19
CA ALA A 343 7.27 -0.35 2.63
C ALA A 343 7.07 1.14 2.92
N THR A 344 7.80 2.01 2.22
CA THR A 344 7.67 3.46 2.36
C THR A 344 6.23 3.91 2.04
N ALA A 345 5.61 3.36 1.00
CA ALA A 345 4.21 3.64 0.67
C ALA A 345 3.24 3.16 1.76
N ILE A 346 3.46 1.95 2.31
CA ILE A 346 2.65 1.42 3.42
C ILE A 346 2.79 2.32 4.66
N TYR A 347 4.00 2.79 4.97
CA TYR A 347 4.21 3.70 6.11
C TYR A 347 3.56 5.06 5.88
N ALA A 348 3.68 5.64 4.68
CA ALA A 348 2.99 6.87 4.31
C ALA A 348 1.48 6.73 4.51
N TYR A 349 0.89 5.64 4.02
CA TYR A 349 -0.53 5.30 4.23
C TYR A 349 -0.88 5.21 5.71
N SER A 350 -0.18 4.35 6.44
CA SER A 350 -0.54 4.01 7.82
C SER A 350 -0.38 5.19 8.77
N ILE A 351 0.66 6.01 8.58
CA ILE A 351 0.90 7.22 9.38
C ILE A 351 -0.13 8.31 9.02
N ALA A 352 -0.40 8.55 7.72
CA ALA A 352 -1.41 9.50 7.30
C ALA A 352 -2.80 9.12 7.81
N LYS A 353 -3.18 7.83 7.73
CA LYS A 353 -4.43 7.33 8.29
C LYS A 353 -4.50 7.51 9.80
N ALA A 354 -3.41 7.21 10.51
CA ALA A 354 -3.34 7.41 11.96
C ALA A 354 -3.51 8.89 12.36
N ILE A 355 -2.98 9.82 11.55
CA ILE A 355 -3.18 11.26 11.71
C ILE A 355 -4.65 11.62 11.44
N ASN A 356 -5.21 11.21 10.31
CA ASN A 356 -6.58 11.52 9.90
C ASN A 356 -7.62 10.99 10.90
N ARG A 357 -7.34 9.87 11.58
CA ARG A 357 -8.20 9.28 12.62
C ARG A 357 -7.91 9.79 14.04
N GLY A 358 -6.87 10.63 14.23
CA GLY A 358 -6.49 11.16 15.53
C GLY A 358 -5.83 10.13 16.45
N TYR A 359 -5.25 9.06 15.92
CA TYR A 359 -4.55 8.04 16.71
C TYR A 359 -3.17 8.49 17.15
N VAL A 360 -2.54 9.42 16.42
CA VAL A 360 -1.23 10.01 16.72
C VAL A 360 -1.29 11.53 16.57
N ASP A 361 -0.31 12.21 17.18
CA ASP A 361 -0.20 13.66 17.11
C ASP A 361 0.13 14.12 15.68
N LYS A 362 -0.77 14.92 15.11
CA LYS A 362 -0.61 15.41 13.74
C LYS A 362 0.55 16.40 13.56
N MET A 363 0.90 17.18 14.59
CA MET A 363 2.03 18.09 14.52
C MET A 363 3.36 17.33 14.43
N ALA A 364 3.47 16.23 15.19
CA ALA A 364 4.69 15.43 15.25
C ALA A 364 4.90 14.56 14.01
N TYR A 365 3.81 13.99 13.44
CA TYR A 365 3.93 12.93 12.43
C TYR A 365 3.56 13.35 11.00
N SER A 366 2.91 14.53 10.79
CA SER A 366 2.61 14.97 9.42
C SER A 366 3.86 15.15 8.56
N PRO A 367 4.99 15.71 9.04
CA PRO A 367 6.21 15.79 8.26
C PRO A 367 6.69 14.40 7.77
N VAL A 368 6.62 13.39 8.63
CA VAL A 368 7.02 12.00 8.30
C VAL A 368 6.17 11.44 7.15
N ALA A 369 4.83 11.59 7.24
CA ALA A 369 3.91 11.12 6.21
C ALA A 369 4.09 11.86 4.88
N LEU A 370 4.27 13.19 4.92
CA LEU A 370 4.43 14.03 3.72
C LEU A 370 5.76 13.76 3.01
N LEU A 371 6.86 13.62 3.76
CA LEU A 371 8.17 13.26 3.19
C LEU A 371 8.13 11.86 2.57
N ALA A 372 7.50 10.89 3.24
CA ALA A 372 7.32 9.55 2.71
C ALA A 372 6.53 9.56 1.39
N TRP A 373 5.43 10.31 1.32
CA TRP A 373 4.68 10.46 0.08
C TRP A 373 5.49 11.11 -1.04
N ASN A 374 6.19 12.21 -0.74
CA ASN A 374 7.04 12.88 -1.73
C ASN A 374 8.10 11.93 -2.29
N ALA A 375 8.71 11.12 -1.43
CA ALA A 375 9.66 10.09 -1.85
C ALA A 375 9.02 9.04 -2.76
N VAL A 376 7.90 8.46 -2.37
CA VAL A 376 7.13 7.46 -3.14
C VAL A 376 6.71 8.02 -4.50
N ALA A 377 6.24 9.27 -4.55
CA ALA A 377 5.80 9.91 -5.79
C ALA A 377 6.92 9.98 -6.85
N THR A 378 8.21 10.08 -6.43
CA THR A 378 9.37 10.04 -7.33
C THR A 378 9.60 8.67 -7.98
N LYS A 379 9.03 7.62 -7.41
CA LYS A 379 9.16 6.24 -7.88
C LYS A 379 8.01 5.79 -8.79
N VAL A 380 7.01 6.63 -8.99
CA VAL A 380 5.97 6.39 -9.99
C VAL A 380 6.38 7.07 -11.30
N ASN A 381 6.86 6.28 -12.25
CA ASN A 381 7.34 6.80 -13.52
C ASN A 381 6.19 7.32 -14.42
N GLU A 382 6.51 7.88 -15.57
CA GLU A 382 5.52 8.45 -16.49
C GLU A 382 4.52 7.43 -17.04
N LYS A 383 4.89 6.14 -17.08
CA LYS A 383 4.01 5.03 -17.49
C LYS A 383 3.11 4.54 -16.35
N GLY A 384 3.24 5.07 -15.14
CA GLY A 384 2.50 4.62 -13.96
C GLY A 384 3.08 3.38 -13.29
N GLN A 385 4.26 2.93 -13.68
CA GLN A 385 4.95 1.80 -13.03
C GLN A 385 5.63 2.27 -11.75
N VAL A 386 5.64 1.40 -10.72
CA VAL A 386 6.25 1.66 -9.42
C VAL A 386 7.64 1.05 -9.35
N GLU A 387 8.65 1.91 -9.27
CA GLU A 387 10.07 1.55 -9.20
C GLU A 387 10.52 1.25 -7.76
N GLY A 388 11.62 0.52 -7.60
CA GLY A 388 12.24 0.29 -6.28
C GLY A 388 11.46 -0.62 -5.35
N THR A 389 10.50 -1.39 -5.88
CA THR A 389 9.71 -2.36 -5.11
C THR A 389 10.43 -3.70 -5.02
N CYS A 390 10.72 -4.15 -3.79
CA CYS A 390 11.25 -5.47 -3.52
C CYS A 390 10.26 -6.57 -3.94
N VAL A 391 10.72 -7.59 -4.63
CA VAL A 391 9.90 -8.77 -4.99
C VAL A 391 9.39 -9.52 -3.76
N GLY A 392 8.51 -10.51 -3.95
CA GLY A 392 8.06 -11.42 -2.89
C GLY A 392 9.24 -11.99 -2.11
N THR A 393 9.17 -11.94 -0.78
CA THR A 393 10.29 -12.26 0.11
C THR A 393 9.79 -13.11 1.26
N GLY A 394 10.42 -14.26 1.45
CA GLY A 394 10.14 -15.11 2.59
C GLY A 394 10.90 -14.69 3.85
N MET A 395 10.72 -15.44 4.93
CA MET A 395 11.45 -15.26 6.17
C MET A 395 12.89 -15.78 6.02
N GLY A 396 13.88 -14.90 6.20
CA GLY A 396 15.31 -15.24 6.13
C GLY A 396 15.97 -15.33 7.49
N PHE A 397 17.04 -16.13 7.59
CA PHE A 397 17.82 -16.34 8.81
C PHE A 397 19.22 -15.71 8.75
N ASP A 398 19.57 -15.07 7.64
CA ASP A 398 20.82 -14.38 7.44
C ASP A 398 20.62 -13.01 6.78
N PRO A 399 21.55 -12.05 6.94
CA PRO A 399 21.37 -10.72 6.39
C PRO A 399 21.45 -10.69 4.86
N ALA A 400 22.27 -11.53 4.23
CA ALA A 400 22.46 -11.55 2.78
C ALA A 400 21.16 -11.85 2.04
N PHE A 401 20.30 -12.69 2.63
CA PHE A 401 18.97 -12.98 2.11
C PHE A 401 18.15 -11.72 1.88
N TYR A 402 18.20 -10.73 2.76
CA TYR A 402 17.47 -9.47 2.63
C TYR A 402 18.21 -8.44 1.78
N TYR A 403 19.54 -8.33 1.92
CA TYR A 403 20.37 -7.34 1.22
C TYR A 403 20.30 -7.49 -0.29
N TYR A 404 20.28 -8.73 -0.78
CA TYR A 404 20.33 -9.03 -2.21
C TYR A 404 18.98 -9.40 -2.83
N ARG A 405 17.85 -9.08 -2.15
CA ARG A 405 16.55 -9.24 -2.80
C ARG A 405 16.44 -8.28 -3.98
N PRO A 406 16.00 -8.77 -5.15
CA PRO A 406 15.83 -7.91 -6.32
C PRO A 406 14.63 -6.97 -6.16
N VAL A 407 14.66 -5.87 -6.89
CA VAL A 407 13.52 -4.99 -7.14
C VAL A 407 13.00 -5.20 -8.55
N ASN A 408 11.70 -4.98 -8.77
CA ASN A 408 11.08 -5.20 -10.08
C ASN A 408 9.90 -4.24 -10.29
N LEU A 409 9.75 -3.72 -11.53
CA LEU A 409 8.62 -2.88 -11.94
C LEU A 409 7.27 -3.61 -11.88
N TYR A 410 7.28 -4.92 -12.02
CA TYR A 410 6.10 -5.79 -11.94
C TYR A 410 5.96 -6.47 -10.56
N ALA A 411 6.70 -6.00 -9.55
CA ALA A 411 6.47 -6.44 -8.18
C ALA A 411 5.11 -5.87 -7.70
N ALA A 412 4.12 -6.75 -7.58
CA ALA A 412 2.72 -6.42 -7.29
C ALA A 412 2.53 -5.62 -5.98
N HIS A 413 3.47 -5.77 -5.05
CA HIS A 413 3.47 -5.11 -3.73
C HIS A 413 3.57 -3.58 -3.76
N GLY A 414 3.99 -2.98 -4.87
CA GLY A 414 4.16 -1.52 -4.97
C GLY A 414 2.84 -0.78 -5.21
N TYR A 415 1.94 -1.33 -5.97
CA TYR A 415 0.81 -0.61 -6.56
C TYR A 415 -0.31 -0.29 -5.55
N GLY A 416 -0.82 -1.29 -4.85
CA GLY A 416 -1.84 -1.11 -3.83
C GLY A 416 -1.43 -0.11 -2.74
N PRO A 417 -0.23 -0.25 -2.14
CA PRO A 417 0.26 0.72 -1.16
C PRO A 417 0.40 2.15 -1.67
N VAL A 418 0.82 2.36 -2.92
CA VAL A 418 0.88 3.72 -3.51
C VAL A 418 -0.51 4.34 -3.63
N LEU A 419 -1.51 3.55 -4.05
CA LEU A 419 -2.90 4.01 -4.13
C LEU A 419 -3.45 4.39 -2.74
N LEU A 420 -3.23 3.53 -1.75
CA LEU A 420 -3.63 3.77 -0.35
C LEU A 420 -2.95 5.03 0.22
N ALA A 421 -1.64 5.15 0.04
CA ALA A 421 -0.86 6.29 0.53
C ALA A 421 -1.35 7.61 -0.06
N GLY A 422 -1.46 7.67 -1.39
CA GLY A 422 -1.92 8.89 -2.06
C GLY A 422 -3.34 9.28 -1.65
N ALA A 423 -4.23 8.31 -1.48
CA ALA A 423 -5.60 8.57 -1.03
C ALA A 423 -5.65 9.16 0.38
N GLU A 424 -4.93 8.59 1.36
CA GLU A 424 -4.90 9.14 2.73
C GLU A 424 -4.17 10.50 2.80
N ILE A 425 -3.15 10.72 1.96
CA ILE A 425 -2.51 12.03 1.83
C ILE A 425 -3.50 13.07 1.26
N ILE A 426 -4.30 12.73 0.25
CA ILE A 426 -5.36 13.63 -0.24
C ILE A 426 -6.34 14.00 0.87
N LEU A 427 -6.80 13.03 1.66
CA LEU A 427 -7.69 13.28 2.80
C LEU A 427 -7.01 14.20 3.82
N MET A 428 -5.76 13.94 4.17
CA MET A 428 -4.99 14.78 5.10
C MET A 428 -4.83 16.24 4.60
N LEU A 429 -4.57 16.43 3.31
CA LEU A 429 -4.42 17.75 2.68
C LEU A 429 -5.73 18.52 2.54
N LYS A 430 -6.89 17.84 2.47
CA LYS A 430 -8.20 18.49 2.46
C LYS A 430 -8.54 19.16 3.80
N ASP A 431 -8.12 18.53 4.90
CA ASP A 431 -8.47 18.97 6.25
C ASP A 431 -7.39 19.86 6.90
N ASN A 432 -6.19 19.91 6.32
CA ASN A 432 -5.05 20.61 6.90
C ASN A 432 -4.24 21.35 5.83
N GLU A 433 -3.69 22.51 6.23
CA GLU A 433 -2.70 23.27 5.45
C GLU A 433 -1.30 23.03 6.03
N PHE A 434 -0.31 22.97 5.14
CA PHE A 434 1.09 22.74 5.51
C PHE A 434 1.98 23.82 4.90
N GLU A 435 3.02 24.20 5.64
CA GLU A 435 4.02 25.18 5.21
C GLU A 435 5.42 24.76 5.64
N ILE A 436 6.43 25.29 4.97
CA ILE A 436 7.80 25.22 5.46
C ILE A 436 8.02 26.47 6.31
N ASN A 437 8.29 26.27 7.58
CA ASN A 437 8.61 27.35 8.52
C ASN A 437 10.07 27.23 9.01
N ASP A 438 10.45 27.99 10.04
CA ASP A 438 11.81 28.02 10.59
C ASP A 438 12.27 26.68 11.21
N SER A 439 11.35 25.74 11.40
CA SER A 439 11.65 24.42 11.95
C SER A 439 11.71 23.34 10.88
N SER A 440 10.64 23.20 10.09
CA SER A 440 10.48 22.08 9.16
C SER A 440 9.26 22.29 8.26
N LEU A 441 8.89 21.25 7.50
CA LEU A 441 7.58 21.10 6.88
C LEU A 441 6.56 20.82 7.99
N GLN A 442 5.73 21.77 8.30
CA GLN A 442 4.83 21.74 9.46
C GLN A 442 3.37 21.99 9.10
N LEU A 443 2.49 21.55 10.01
CA LEU A 443 1.09 21.93 9.99
C LEU A 443 0.97 23.43 10.25
N LYS A 444 0.28 24.14 9.34
CA LYS A 444 -0.02 25.57 9.52
C LYS A 444 -1.10 25.73 10.59
N VAL A 445 -0.73 26.34 11.69
CA VAL A 445 -1.67 26.66 12.77
C VAL A 445 -2.50 27.86 12.34
N LYS A 446 -3.82 27.71 12.24
CA LYS A 446 -4.73 28.85 12.05
C LYS A 446 -4.75 29.67 13.35
N ASN A 447 -4.23 30.90 13.29
CA ASN A 447 -4.30 31.86 14.39
C ASN A 447 -5.75 32.31 14.65
#